data_67dbabdccf22776e1550b94f44644573
#
_entry.id   67dbabdccf22776e1550b94f44644573
#
_cell.length_a   1.000
_cell.length_b   1.000
_cell.length_c   1.000
_cell.angle_alpha   90.00
_cell.angle_beta   90.00
_cell.angle_gamma   90.00
#
_symmetry.space_group_name_H-M   'P 1'
#
loop_
_entity.id
_entity.type
_entity.pdbx_description
1 polymer ?
#
loop_
_entity_poly.entity_id
_entity_poly.type
_entity_poly.pdbx_seq_one_letter_code
_entity_poly.pdbx_strand_id
1 'polypeptide(L)'
;VNYQFPQPDNSCFIALRQAIGDITEEPRKYTSERVDTRYDKWLNHDVYMGPFDERFMARNRVRGWNEVSYTMQAKARNCPLHPQAPKMVYVSRDKQIFRPGYEHLYRRFSVRECARIQTFPDGFRFIYHDVCDGYKMVGNAVPPRLGRAIALSVKEAFSHYNHETCSVLVATYRDEKQLRMTLENKLYYVRPGIRTGAMQFSLGMKAPRYLFLHKKDSFIL
;
A
#
# COMPACT_ATOMS: atom_id res chain seq x y z
N VAL A 1 9.44 -2.72 -23.87
CA VAL A 1 10.06 -2.69 -22.54
C VAL A 1 9.90 -4.07 -21.95
N ASN A 2 11.01 -4.73 -21.62
CA ASN A 2 10.98 -6.02 -20.93
C ASN A 2 11.05 -5.77 -19.42
N TYR A 3 9.88 -5.62 -18.78
CA TYR A 3 9.79 -5.39 -17.35
C TYR A 3 10.00 -6.71 -16.59
N GLN A 4 10.88 -6.70 -15.61
CA GLN A 4 11.07 -7.81 -14.68
C GLN A 4 10.64 -7.42 -13.28
N PHE A 5 9.86 -8.26 -12.64
CA PHE A 5 9.48 -8.04 -11.23
C PHE A 5 10.72 -8.09 -10.32
N PRO A 6 10.74 -7.27 -9.25
CA PRO A 6 11.80 -7.35 -8.25
C PRO A 6 11.91 -8.77 -7.71
N GLN A 7 13.13 -9.27 -7.66
CA GLN A 7 13.36 -10.59 -7.06
C GLN A 7 13.22 -10.50 -5.54
N PRO A 8 12.59 -11.51 -4.90
CA PRO A 8 12.48 -11.53 -3.45
C PRO A 8 13.88 -11.67 -2.82
N ASP A 9 14.16 -10.83 -1.84
CA ASP A 9 15.32 -10.98 -0.99
C ASP A 9 15.00 -11.97 0.14
N ASN A 10 15.42 -13.19 -0.01
CA ASN A 10 15.21 -14.26 0.97
C ASN A 10 16.22 -14.22 2.13
N SER A 11 17.21 -13.34 2.09
CA SER A 11 18.25 -13.23 3.11
C SER A 11 17.83 -12.47 4.37
N CYS A 12 16.74 -11.68 4.28
CA CYS A 12 16.33 -10.78 5.36
C CYS A 12 14.81 -10.76 5.56
N PHE A 13 14.32 -11.62 6.45
CA PHE A 13 12.94 -11.54 6.92
C PHE A 13 12.84 -10.63 8.14
N ILE A 14 11.90 -9.70 8.14
CA ILE A 14 11.61 -8.85 9.31
C ILE A 14 10.62 -9.60 10.21
N ALA A 15 11.10 -10.07 11.35
CA ALA A 15 10.27 -10.70 12.36
C ALA A 15 9.39 -9.68 13.09
N LEU A 16 8.31 -10.15 13.72
CA LEU A 16 7.42 -9.30 14.51
C LEU A 16 8.16 -8.52 15.60
N ARG A 17 9.16 -9.13 16.24
CA ARG A 17 10.00 -8.44 17.24
C ARG A 17 10.70 -7.20 16.68
N GLN A 18 11.20 -7.28 15.46
CA GLN A 18 11.87 -6.16 14.81
C GLN A 18 10.86 -5.08 14.32
N ALA A 19 9.66 -5.51 13.94
CA ALA A 19 8.65 -4.60 13.40
C ALA A 19 7.91 -3.80 14.48
N ILE A 20 7.58 -4.43 15.61
CA ILE A 20 6.69 -3.86 16.63
C ILE A 20 7.14 -4.07 18.08
N GLY A 21 8.30 -4.73 18.31
CA GLY A 21 8.71 -5.11 19.67
C GLY A 21 9.10 -3.93 20.58
N ASP A 22 9.31 -2.76 20.02
CA ASP A 22 9.59 -1.51 20.73
C ASP A 22 8.31 -0.72 21.12
N ILE A 23 7.14 -1.12 20.62
CA ILE A 23 5.85 -0.56 21.05
C ILE A 23 5.43 -1.27 22.34
N THR A 24 5.76 -0.67 23.46
CA THR A 24 5.51 -1.25 24.79
C THR A 24 4.23 -0.75 25.44
N GLU A 25 3.66 0.34 24.92
CA GLU A 25 2.44 0.92 25.42
C GLU A 25 1.22 0.08 25.04
N GLU A 26 0.21 0.08 25.92
CA GLU A 26 -1.08 -0.55 25.64
C GLU A 26 -1.87 0.27 24.60
N PRO A 27 -2.44 -0.38 23.58
CA PRO A 27 -3.26 0.32 22.60
C PRO A 27 -4.59 0.77 23.20
N ARG A 28 -5.12 1.86 22.67
CA ARG A 28 -6.49 2.30 23.01
C ARG A 28 -7.50 1.31 22.43
N LYS A 29 -8.46 0.92 23.26
CA LYS A 29 -9.43 -0.14 22.96
C LYS A 29 -10.74 0.47 22.47
N TYR A 30 -11.20 0.08 21.28
CA TYR A 30 -12.44 0.57 20.67
C TYR A 30 -13.31 -0.58 20.19
N THR A 31 -14.63 -0.45 20.36
CA THR A 31 -15.61 -1.38 19.79
C THR A 31 -16.23 -0.87 18.49
N SER A 32 -16.60 0.41 18.42
CA SER A 32 -17.11 1.11 17.24
C SER A 32 -17.21 2.63 17.47
N GLU A 33 -16.43 3.17 18.37
CA GLU A 33 -16.52 4.57 18.78
C GLU A 33 -15.62 5.48 17.95
N ARG A 34 -15.98 6.76 17.96
CA ARG A 34 -15.22 7.81 17.28
C ARG A 34 -13.83 7.95 17.90
N VAL A 35 -12.80 7.81 17.08
CA VAL A 35 -11.42 7.86 17.53
C VAL A 35 -10.87 9.28 17.45
N ASP A 36 -10.33 9.79 18.55
CA ASP A 36 -9.56 11.03 18.55
C ASP A 36 -8.05 10.71 18.43
N THR A 37 -7.48 10.96 17.25
CA THR A 37 -6.09 10.59 16.93
C THR A 37 -5.09 11.73 17.22
N ARG A 38 -5.49 12.83 17.88
CA ARG A 38 -4.69 14.05 17.94
C ARG A 38 -3.56 14.03 18.98
N TYR A 39 -3.65 13.22 20.02
CA TYR A 39 -2.83 13.35 21.23
C TYR A 39 -2.00 12.15 21.65
N ASP A 40 -1.67 11.22 20.74
CA ASP A 40 -0.98 10.00 21.10
C ASP A 40 0.53 10.05 20.88
N LYS A 41 1.29 9.50 21.79
CA LYS A 41 2.71 9.19 21.63
C LYS A 41 2.91 8.30 20.39
N TRP A 42 2.08 7.28 20.23
CA TRP A 42 2.03 6.44 19.05
C TRP A 42 0.79 6.79 18.22
N LEU A 43 0.98 7.47 17.10
CA LEU A 43 -0.10 7.79 16.17
C LEU A 43 -0.84 6.53 15.74
N ASN A 44 -2.18 6.51 15.87
CA ASN A 44 -3.02 5.38 15.47
C ASN A 44 -2.78 4.08 16.25
N HIS A 45 -2.36 4.15 17.52
CA HIS A 45 -2.21 2.97 18.36
C HIS A 45 -3.56 2.53 18.96
N ASP A 46 -4.51 2.25 18.07
CA ASP A 46 -5.89 1.90 18.37
C ASP A 46 -6.15 0.43 18.03
N VAL A 47 -6.86 -0.29 18.87
CA VAL A 47 -7.21 -1.70 18.66
C VAL A 47 -8.72 -1.93 18.66
N TYR A 48 -9.20 -2.72 17.71
CA TYR A 48 -10.58 -3.17 17.63
C TYR A 48 -10.84 -4.32 18.60
N MET A 49 -11.78 -4.12 19.53
CA MET A 49 -12.15 -5.09 20.58
C MET A 49 -13.45 -5.86 20.31
N GLY A 50 -14.00 -5.75 19.10
CA GLY A 50 -15.20 -6.51 18.76
C GLY A 50 -14.99 -8.03 18.78
N PRO A 51 -16.07 -8.82 18.79
CA PRO A 51 -16.02 -10.26 18.99
C PRO A 51 -15.17 -10.98 17.92
N PHE A 52 -14.72 -12.18 18.28
CA PHE A 52 -14.10 -13.11 17.35
C PHE A 52 -15.17 -14.04 16.79
N ASP A 53 -15.21 -14.18 15.47
CA ASP A 53 -16.16 -15.07 14.81
C ASP A 53 -15.60 -16.52 14.67
N GLU A 54 -16.46 -17.47 14.36
CA GLU A 54 -16.09 -18.88 14.21
C GLU A 54 -15.03 -19.09 13.14
N ARG A 55 -15.11 -18.37 12.01
CA ARG A 55 -14.11 -18.47 10.92
C ARG A 55 -12.74 -17.97 11.36
N PHE A 56 -12.73 -16.96 12.22
CA PHE A 56 -11.49 -16.48 12.81
C PHE A 56 -10.89 -17.56 13.72
N MET A 57 -11.71 -18.20 14.53
CA MET A 57 -11.31 -19.25 15.49
C MET A 57 -11.00 -20.60 14.85
N ALA A 58 -11.20 -20.76 13.55
CA ALA A 58 -10.89 -22.02 12.84
C ALA A 58 -9.38 -22.30 12.70
N ARG A 59 -8.52 -21.30 12.91
CA ARG A 59 -7.07 -21.43 12.75
C ARG A 59 -6.33 -20.71 13.86
N ASN A 60 -5.09 -21.13 14.14
CA ASN A 60 -4.22 -20.33 14.98
C ASN A 60 -3.96 -18.96 14.32
N ARG A 61 -4.16 -17.88 15.08
CA ARG A 61 -3.99 -16.49 14.62
C ARG A 61 -2.81 -15.78 15.26
N VAL A 62 -2.03 -16.49 16.07
CA VAL A 62 -0.85 -15.96 16.75
C VAL A 62 0.41 -16.45 16.05
N ARG A 63 1.27 -15.51 15.66
CA ARG A 63 2.65 -15.76 15.29
C ARG A 63 3.56 -15.41 16.47
N GLY A 64 4.65 -16.14 16.62
CA GLY A 64 5.66 -15.82 17.65
C GLY A 64 6.47 -14.58 17.29
N TRP A 65 7.12 -14.00 18.26
CA TRP A 65 7.95 -12.81 18.10
C TRP A 65 9.06 -12.93 17.04
N ASN A 66 9.58 -14.11 16.83
CA ASN A 66 10.65 -14.39 15.87
C ASN A 66 10.11 -14.91 14.52
N GLU A 67 8.79 -14.88 14.32
CA GLU A 67 8.13 -15.26 13.07
C GLU A 67 7.69 -14.01 12.28
N VAL A 68 7.55 -14.14 10.96
CA VAL A 68 6.90 -13.11 10.13
C VAL A 68 5.40 -13.11 10.38
N SER A 69 4.78 -11.94 10.27
CA SER A 69 3.34 -11.79 10.43
C SER A 69 2.51 -12.58 9.41
N TYR A 70 1.28 -12.88 9.77
CA TYR A 70 0.26 -13.20 8.77
C TYR A 70 -0.06 -11.97 7.92
N THR A 71 -0.67 -12.20 6.75
CA THR A 71 -1.15 -11.14 5.87
C THR A 71 -2.12 -10.20 6.58
N MET A 72 -1.88 -8.88 6.49
CA MET A 72 -2.80 -7.87 7.00
C MET A 72 -4.00 -7.76 6.06
N GLN A 73 -5.18 -8.04 6.59
CA GLN A 73 -6.42 -7.93 5.84
C GLN A 73 -7.10 -6.59 6.12
N ALA A 74 -7.86 -6.10 5.14
CA ALA A 74 -8.62 -4.85 5.24
C ALA A 74 -9.87 -4.93 6.13
N LYS A 75 -9.91 -5.86 7.08
CA LYS A 75 -11.03 -6.07 8.01
C LYS A 75 -10.50 -6.24 9.42
N ALA A 76 -10.90 -5.35 10.33
CA ALA A 76 -10.52 -5.40 11.75
C ALA A 76 -10.80 -6.77 12.39
N ARG A 77 -11.94 -7.39 12.08
CA ARG A 77 -12.32 -8.72 12.61
C ARG A 77 -11.33 -9.82 12.26
N ASN A 78 -10.66 -9.70 11.11
CA ASN A 78 -9.72 -10.70 10.58
C ASN A 78 -8.25 -10.37 10.91
N CYS A 79 -7.98 -9.26 11.59
CA CYS A 79 -6.64 -8.87 11.98
C CYS A 79 -6.00 -9.97 12.84
N PRO A 80 -4.75 -10.39 12.56
CA PRO A 80 -4.04 -11.37 13.38
C PRO A 80 -3.89 -10.92 14.82
N LEU A 81 -3.56 -11.88 15.70
CA LEU A 81 -3.38 -11.65 17.12
C LEU A 81 -1.93 -11.29 17.43
N HIS A 82 -1.77 -10.45 18.44
CA HIS A 82 -0.48 -9.97 18.92
C HIS A 82 0.37 -11.12 19.50
N PRO A 83 1.70 -11.15 19.28
CA PRO A 83 2.58 -12.21 19.72
C PRO A 83 2.81 -12.31 21.25
N GLN A 84 2.24 -11.39 22.04
CA GLN A 84 2.23 -11.51 23.51
C GLN A 84 1.42 -12.72 23.98
N ALA A 85 0.41 -13.14 23.22
CA ALA A 85 -0.39 -14.32 23.56
C ALA A 85 0.31 -15.60 23.08
N PRO A 86 0.15 -16.71 23.80
CA PRO A 86 0.60 -18.02 23.31
C PRO A 86 -0.20 -18.47 22.10
N LYS A 87 0.31 -19.44 21.34
CA LYS A 87 -0.45 -20.07 20.25
C LYS A 87 -1.77 -20.65 20.77
N MET A 88 -2.81 -20.53 19.94
CA MET A 88 -4.13 -21.07 20.24
C MET A 88 -4.08 -22.59 20.36
N VAL A 89 -5.00 -23.15 21.11
CA VAL A 89 -5.10 -24.60 21.34
C VAL A 89 -6.02 -25.21 20.28
N TYR A 90 -5.54 -26.24 19.58
CA TYR A 90 -6.32 -27.01 18.62
C TYR A 90 -7.36 -27.85 19.32
N VAL A 91 -8.61 -27.80 18.90
CA VAL A 91 -9.71 -28.62 19.42
C VAL A 91 -10.21 -29.59 18.34
N SER A 92 -10.45 -29.08 17.11
CA SER A 92 -10.89 -29.87 15.97
C SER A 92 -10.45 -29.22 14.66
N ARG A 93 -10.73 -29.85 13.51
CA ARG A 93 -10.33 -29.39 12.18
C ARG A 93 -10.64 -27.90 11.92
N ASP A 94 -11.79 -27.42 12.40
CA ASP A 94 -12.24 -26.03 12.15
C ASP A 94 -12.47 -25.25 13.45
N LYS A 95 -11.85 -25.69 14.56
CA LYS A 95 -12.00 -25.03 15.86
C LYS A 95 -10.71 -24.99 16.65
N GLN A 96 -10.31 -23.80 17.01
CA GLN A 96 -9.27 -23.53 17.99
C GLN A 96 -9.84 -22.61 19.07
N ILE A 97 -9.24 -22.67 20.24
CA ILE A 97 -9.64 -21.82 21.37
C ILE A 97 -8.42 -21.08 21.90
N PHE A 98 -8.66 -20.00 22.60
CA PHE A 98 -7.62 -19.35 23.37
C PHE A 98 -7.12 -20.31 24.45
N ARG A 99 -5.82 -20.25 24.74
CA ARG A 99 -5.26 -21.10 25.77
C ARG A 99 -5.86 -20.73 27.12
N PRO A 100 -6.45 -21.71 27.87
CA PRO A 100 -7.03 -21.47 29.16
C PRO A 100 -6.05 -20.79 30.13
N GLY A 101 -6.49 -19.75 30.84
CA GLY A 101 -5.69 -18.94 31.75
C GLY A 101 -4.88 -17.81 31.10
N TYR A 102 -4.87 -17.73 29.76
CA TYR A 102 -4.15 -16.69 29.00
C TYR A 102 -5.07 -15.83 28.12
N GLU A 103 -6.39 -15.91 28.32
CA GLU A 103 -7.41 -15.25 27.47
C GLU A 103 -7.20 -13.73 27.42
N HIS A 104 -6.77 -13.13 28.50
CA HIS A 104 -6.49 -11.70 28.62
C HIS A 104 -5.35 -11.19 27.74
N LEU A 105 -4.45 -12.08 27.28
CA LEU A 105 -3.34 -11.72 26.42
C LEU A 105 -3.73 -11.66 24.94
N TYR A 106 -4.87 -12.25 24.57
CA TYR A 106 -5.27 -12.30 23.16
C TYR A 106 -5.90 -10.99 22.74
N ARG A 107 -5.16 -10.18 22.03
CA ARG A 107 -5.64 -8.98 21.34
C ARG A 107 -5.21 -8.99 19.88
N ARG A 108 -5.93 -8.28 19.05
CA ARG A 108 -5.51 -8.00 17.67
C ARG A 108 -4.33 -7.04 17.68
N PHE A 109 -3.59 -6.98 16.60
CA PHE A 109 -2.67 -5.86 16.38
C PHE A 109 -3.46 -4.55 16.39
N SER A 110 -2.85 -3.48 16.87
CA SER A 110 -3.38 -2.12 16.69
C SER A 110 -3.21 -1.66 15.24
N VAL A 111 -3.88 -0.59 14.84
CA VAL A 111 -3.70 0.02 13.51
C VAL A 111 -2.25 0.41 13.28
N ARG A 112 -1.55 0.97 14.29
CA ARG A 112 -0.12 1.31 14.22
C ARG A 112 0.76 0.09 14.03
N GLU A 113 0.53 -0.98 14.78
CA GLU A 113 1.27 -2.24 14.64
C GLU A 113 1.07 -2.84 13.24
N CYS A 114 -0.17 -2.84 12.73
CA CYS A 114 -0.44 -3.24 11.35
C CYS A 114 0.30 -2.36 10.34
N ALA A 115 0.33 -1.05 10.54
CA ALA A 115 1.03 -0.12 9.66
C ALA A 115 2.55 -0.37 9.63
N ARG A 116 3.18 -0.60 10.78
CA ARG A 116 4.61 -0.95 10.86
C ARG A 116 4.93 -2.29 10.19
N ILE A 117 4.09 -3.31 10.41
CA ILE A 117 4.22 -4.59 9.72
C ILE A 117 4.11 -4.41 8.20
N GLN A 118 3.25 -3.50 7.74
CA GLN A 118 3.13 -3.08 6.35
C GLN A 118 4.21 -2.07 5.91
N THR A 119 5.22 -1.82 6.75
CA THR A 119 6.37 -0.94 6.48
C THR A 119 6.07 0.56 6.35
N PHE A 120 4.96 1.03 6.90
CA PHE A 120 4.71 2.47 7.02
C PHE A 120 5.62 3.09 8.09
N PRO A 121 6.16 4.29 7.86
CA PRO A 121 6.94 5.00 8.87
C PRO A 121 6.05 5.49 10.01
N ASP A 122 6.61 5.68 11.21
CA ASP A 122 5.86 6.09 12.40
C ASP A 122 5.22 7.47 12.28
N GLY A 123 5.85 8.37 11.53
CA GLY A 123 5.28 9.69 11.25
C GLY A 123 4.10 9.67 10.27
N PHE A 124 3.80 8.55 9.63
CA PHE A 124 2.64 8.48 8.74
C PHE A 124 1.35 8.36 9.56
N ARG A 125 0.44 9.30 9.37
CA ARG A 125 -0.83 9.39 10.09
C ARG A 125 -1.98 8.92 9.21
N PHE A 126 -2.74 7.94 9.71
CA PHE A 126 -4.03 7.55 9.13
C PHE A 126 -5.13 8.38 9.80
N ILE A 127 -5.97 9.00 8.99
CA ILE A 127 -7.09 9.82 9.50
C ILE A 127 -8.37 9.01 9.31
N TYR A 128 -9.00 8.61 10.40
CA TYR A 128 -10.25 7.85 10.42
C TYR A 128 -11.12 8.25 11.61
N HIS A 129 -12.42 7.98 11.53
CA HIS A 129 -13.37 8.19 12.59
C HIS A 129 -13.72 6.88 13.31
N ASP A 130 -13.69 5.77 12.62
CA ASP A 130 -13.91 4.42 13.16
C ASP A 130 -12.61 3.63 13.06
N VAL A 131 -12.28 2.88 14.11
CA VAL A 131 -11.08 2.05 14.16
C VAL A 131 -11.05 1.01 13.03
N CYS A 132 -12.22 0.52 12.59
CA CYS A 132 -12.33 -0.42 11.47
C CYS A 132 -11.85 0.19 10.15
N ASP A 133 -12.08 1.50 9.94
CA ASP A 133 -11.57 2.19 8.76
C ASP A 133 -10.04 2.30 8.80
N GLY A 134 -9.43 2.46 9.98
CA GLY A 134 -7.98 2.40 10.13
C GLY A 134 -7.39 1.07 9.62
N TYR A 135 -7.96 -0.06 10.03
CA TYR A 135 -7.55 -1.37 9.51
C TYR A 135 -7.78 -1.52 8.01
N LYS A 136 -8.89 -0.99 7.50
CA LYS A 136 -9.23 -1.00 6.08
C LYS A 136 -8.22 -0.21 5.26
N MET A 137 -7.83 0.97 5.74
CA MET A 137 -6.81 1.80 5.10
C MET A 137 -5.47 1.06 5.02
N VAL A 138 -4.99 0.52 6.13
CA VAL A 138 -3.72 -0.22 6.18
C VAL A 138 -3.75 -1.48 5.32
N GLY A 139 -4.83 -2.27 5.42
CA GLY A 139 -4.94 -3.56 4.72
C GLY A 139 -5.11 -3.44 3.21
N ASN A 140 -5.66 -2.32 2.70
CA ASN A 140 -5.78 -2.04 1.27
C ASN A 140 -4.55 -1.32 0.69
N ALA A 141 -3.66 -0.83 1.52
CA ALA A 141 -2.49 -0.09 1.05
C ALA A 141 -1.41 -1.03 0.51
N VAL A 142 -0.69 -0.55 -0.49
CA VAL A 142 0.57 -1.17 -0.91
C VAL A 142 1.64 -0.86 0.13
N PRO A 143 2.34 -1.86 0.69
CA PRO A 143 3.42 -1.62 1.63
C PRO A 143 4.48 -0.69 1.03
N PRO A 144 4.90 0.40 1.70
CA PRO A 144 5.84 1.37 1.15
C PRO A 144 7.16 0.77 0.63
N ARG A 145 7.72 -0.22 1.32
CA ARG A 145 8.94 -0.91 0.84
C ARG A 145 8.70 -1.71 -0.44
N LEU A 146 7.54 -2.37 -0.56
CA LEU A 146 7.15 -3.07 -1.78
C LEU A 146 6.93 -2.07 -2.93
N GLY A 147 6.21 -0.97 -2.66
CA GLY A 147 6.01 0.10 -3.64
C GLY A 147 7.34 0.67 -4.13
N ARG A 148 8.31 0.89 -3.23
CA ARG A 148 9.66 1.33 -3.59
C ARG A 148 10.40 0.31 -4.47
N ALA A 149 10.35 -0.98 -4.12
CA ALA A 149 11.00 -2.03 -4.91
C ALA A 149 10.43 -2.10 -6.33
N ILE A 150 9.10 -2.05 -6.47
CA ILE A 150 8.43 -2.02 -7.78
C ILE A 150 8.83 -0.76 -8.56
N ALA A 151 8.83 0.41 -7.93
CA ALA A 151 9.20 1.66 -8.58
C ALA A 151 10.65 1.66 -9.08
N LEU A 152 11.58 1.08 -8.31
CA LEU A 152 12.97 0.93 -8.73
C LEU A 152 13.10 -0.01 -9.93
N SER A 153 12.41 -1.14 -9.93
CA SER A 153 12.40 -2.08 -11.04
C SER A 153 11.79 -1.47 -12.32
N VAL A 154 10.73 -0.69 -12.17
CA VAL A 154 10.16 0.09 -13.28
C VAL A 154 11.16 1.12 -13.80
N LYS A 155 11.80 1.88 -12.92
CA LYS A 155 12.85 2.86 -13.30
C LYS A 155 14.00 2.18 -14.07
N GLU A 156 14.44 1.03 -13.59
CA GLU A 156 15.50 0.25 -14.25
C GLU A 156 15.07 -0.22 -15.65
N ALA A 157 13.87 -0.78 -15.78
CA ALA A 157 13.33 -1.20 -17.07
C ALA A 157 13.24 -0.03 -18.08
N PHE A 158 12.97 1.19 -17.61
CA PHE A 158 12.98 2.39 -18.46
C PHE A 158 14.39 2.93 -18.74
N SER A 159 15.38 2.74 -17.87
CA SER A 159 16.75 3.19 -18.11
C SER A 159 17.44 2.42 -19.23
N HIS A 160 17.05 1.16 -19.44
CA HIS A 160 17.50 0.34 -20.57
C HIS A 160 16.72 0.59 -21.88
N TYR A 161 15.69 1.42 -21.80
CA TYR A 161 15.00 1.88 -23.00
C TYR A 161 15.85 2.98 -23.64
N ASN A 162 16.55 2.62 -24.73
CA ASN A 162 17.47 3.53 -25.41
C ASN A 162 16.86 4.91 -25.61
N HIS A 163 17.57 5.94 -25.18
CA HIS A 163 17.24 7.34 -25.36
C HIS A 163 17.03 7.76 -26.82
N GLU A 164 17.38 6.91 -27.80
CA GLU A 164 17.18 7.17 -29.22
C GLU A 164 15.73 7.33 -29.65
N THR A 165 14.76 6.93 -28.80
CA THR A 165 13.32 7.09 -29.08
C THR A 165 12.61 8.10 -28.19
N CYS A 166 13.33 8.72 -27.25
CA CYS A 166 12.75 9.74 -26.36
C CYS A 166 13.33 11.13 -26.71
N SER A 167 13.07 11.59 -27.92
CA SER A 167 13.23 13.01 -28.23
C SER A 167 12.24 13.81 -27.38
N VAL A 168 12.77 14.77 -26.61
CA VAL A 168 11.93 15.71 -25.87
C VAL A 168 11.18 16.56 -26.91
N LEU A 169 9.87 16.38 -26.96
CA LEU A 169 9.00 17.10 -27.85
C LEU A 169 8.64 18.42 -27.18
N VAL A 170 9.27 19.50 -27.60
CA VAL A 170 8.86 20.86 -27.25
C VAL A 170 7.98 21.37 -28.38
N ALA A 171 6.69 21.49 -28.15
CA ALA A 171 5.75 22.06 -29.11
C ALA A 171 5.11 23.32 -28.57
N THR A 172 5.10 24.37 -29.35
CA THR A 172 4.30 25.59 -29.08
C THR A 172 2.91 25.45 -29.67
N TYR A 173 1.92 25.58 -28.83
CA TYR A 173 0.52 25.50 -29.18
C TYR A 173 0.08 26.82 -29.86
N ARG A 174 -0.42 26.76 -31.09
CA ARG A 174 -0.91 27.94 -31.84
C ARG A 174 -2.40 27.89 -32.18
N ASP A 175 -3.03 26.70 -32.19
CA ASP A 175 -4.45 26.55 -32.55
C ASP A 175 -5.07 25.34 -31.88
N GLU A 176 -6.25 25.51 -31.27
CA GLU A 176 -6.97 24.44 -30.56
C GLU A 176 -7.56 23.37 -31.51
N LYS A 177 -7.67 23.66 -32.79
CA LYS A 177 -8.35 22.78 -33.74
C LYS A 177 -7.42 21.87 -34.53
N GLN A 178 -6.16 22.25 -34.73
CA GLN A 178 -5.25 21.48 -35.55
C GLN A 178 -3.78 21.72 -35.16
N LEU A 179 -3.21 20.86 -34.33
CA LEU A 179 -1.80 20.87 -34.04
C LEU A 179 -1.09 19.83 -34.90
N ARG A 180 -0.21 20.27 -35.79
CA ARG A 180 0.71 19.42 -36.54
C ARG A 180 2.10 19.54 -35.93
N MET A 181 2.69 18.42 -35.54
CA MET A 181 4.05 18.39 -35.04
C MET A 181 4.90 17.52 -35.94
N THR A 182 6.06 18.04 -36.27
CA THR A 182 7.07 17.30 -37.03
C THR A 182 8.23 17.04 -36.10
N LEU A 183 8.53 15.79 -35.84
CA LEU A 183 9.72 15.33 -35.10
C LEU A 183 10.47 14.37 -36.02
N GLU A 184 11.74 14.65 -36.27
CA GLU A 184 12.61 13.80 -37.06
C GLU A 184 11.98 13.36 -38.41
N ASN A 185 11.40 14.31 -39.14
CA ASN A 185 10.70 14.07 -40.41
C ASN A 185 9.46 13.16 -40.34
N LYS A 186 8.92 12.90 -39.14
CA LYS A 186 7.65 12.18 -38.96
C LYS A 186 6.54 13.16 -38.56
N LEU A 187 5.41 13.07 -39.25
CA LEU A 187 4.24 13.90 -39.00
C LEU A 187 3.33 13.24 -37.98
N TYR A 188 3.03 13.93 -36.89
CA TYR A 188 2.12 13.45 -35.85
C TYR A 188 0.83 14.28 -35.87
N TYR A 189 -0.30 13.58 -35.80
CA TYR A 189 -1.63 14.21 -35.66
C TYR A 189 -2.08 14.16 -34.20
N VAL A 190 -2.44 15.30 -33.67
CA VAL A 190 -2.99 15.43 -32.32
C VAL A 190 -4.50 15.56 -32.40
N ARG A 191 -5.22 14.65 -31.75
CA ARG A 191 -6.67 14.80 -31.57
C ARG A 191 -6.92 15.52 -30.26
N PRO A 192 -7.66 16.62 -30.23
CA PRO A 192 -8.14 17.20 -28.98
C PRO A 192 -9.08 16.19 -28.32
N GLY A 193 -8.69 15.64 -27.19
CA GLY A 193 -9.47 14.68 -26.45
C GLY A 193 -9.50 15.04 -24.98
N ILE A 194 -10.69 15.40 -24.50
CA ILE A 194 -11.01 15.60 -23.09
C ILE A 194 -10.61 16.96 -22.51
N ARG A 195 -11.58 17.61 -21.86
CA ARG A 195 -11.50 18.94 -21.21
C ARG A 195 -10.49 19.09 -20.05
N THR A 196 -9.60 18.14 -19.84
CA THR A 196 -8.61 18.12 -18.76
C THR A 196 -7.19 18.47 -19.21
N GLY A 197 -7.01 18.97 -20.43
CA GLY A 197 -5.67 19.36 -20.92
C GLY A 197 -4.76 18.18 -21.31
N ALA A 198 -5.27 16.96 -21.40
CA ALA A 198 -4.55 15.82 -21.95
C ALA A 198 -4.89 15.64 -23.43
N MET A 199 -3.87 15.48 -24.26
CA MET A 199 -4.02 15.16 -25.68
C MET A 199 -3.50 13.77 -25.98
N GLN A 200 -4.25 13.03 -26.79
CA GLN A 200 -3.84 11.72 -27.25
C GLN A 200 -3.11 11.81 -28.58
N PHE A 201 -1.90 11.32 -28.66
CA PHE A 201 -1.13 11.21 -29.89
C PHE A 201 -1.34 9.86 -30.52
N SER A 202 -1.71 9.84 -31.80
CA SER A 202 -1.64 8.64 -32.62
C SER A 202 -0.38 8.75 -33.46
N LEU A 203 0.66 8.07 -33.05
CA LEU A 203 1.75 7.71 -33.95
C LEU A 203 1.18 6.69 -34.91
N GLY A 204 1.37 6.83 -36.20
CA GLY A 204 0.90 5.87 -37.20
C GLY A 204 1.36 4.40 -36.98
N MET A 205 1.73 4.03 -35.78
CA MET A 205 2.08 2.70 -35.28
C MET A 205 1.54 2.48 -33.85
N LYS A 206 0.61 1.60 -33.76
CA LYS A 206 0.19 0.62 -32.73
C LYS A 206 0.07 0.98 -31.24
N ALA A 207 0.43 2.15 -30.73
CA ALA A 207 0.17 2.47 -29.32
C ALA A 207 -0.21 3.94 -29.12
N PRO A 208 -1.33 4.24 -28.44
CA PRO A 208 -1.67 5.61 -28.05
C PRO A 208 -0.74 6.08 -26.94
N ARG A 209 -0.17 7.25 -27.08
CA ARG A 209 0.59 7.93 -26.01
C ARG A 209 -0.16 9.18 -25.57
N TYR A 210 -0.07 9.52 -24.29
CA TYR A 210 -0.74 10.67 -23.67
C TYR A 210 0.29 11.76 -23.38
N LEU A 211 -0.04 13.00 -23.75
CA LEU A 211 0.73 14.18 -23.43
C LEU A 211 -0.03 15.02 -22.40
N PHE A 212 0.65 15.45 -21.35
CA PHE A 212 0.09 16.39 -20.38
C PHE A 212 0.48 17.82 -20.74
N LEU A 213 -0.53 18.69 -20.91
CA LEU A 213 -0.37 20.08 -21.23
C LEU A 213 -0.26 20.92 -19.97
N HIS A 214 0.80 21.72 -19.84
CA HIS A 214 0.89 22.71 -18.78
C HIS A 214 0.27 24.03 -19.25
N LYS A 215 -0.40 24.76 -18.33
CA LYS A 215 -1.21 25.97 -18.57
C LYS A 215 -0.49 27.17 -19.22
N LYS A 216 0.76 27.06 -19.62
CA LYS A 216 1.60 28.12 -20.21
C LYS A 216 2.22 27.70 -21.54
N ASP A 217 1.43 27.31 -22.50
CA ASP A 217 1.82 27.16 -23.92
C ASP A 217 3.09 26.34 -24.22
N SER A 218 3.65 25.61 -23.26
CA SER A 218 4.81 24.74 -23.43
C SER A 218 4.55 23.35 -22.85
N PHE A 219 4.96 22.34 -23.59
CA PHE A 219 4.74 20.94 -23.24
C PHE A 219 6.09 20.26 -23.01
N ILE A 220 6.20 19.48 -21.94
CA ILE A 220 7.32 18.61 -21.69
C ILE A 220 6.79 17.17 -21.62
N LEU A 221 7.33 16.29 -22.43
CA LEU A 221 7.07 14.85 -22.44
C LEU A 221 7.88 14.15 -21.39
#